data_4c544aba116238e07fe5dbbcfbccd33b
#
_entry.id   4c544aba116238e07fe5dbbcfbccd33b
#
_cell.length_a   1.000
_cell.length_b   1.000
_cell.length_c   1.000
_cell.angle_alpha   90.00
_cell.angle_beta   90.00
_cell.angle_gamma   90.00
#
_symmetry.space_group_name_H-M   'P 1'
#
loop_
_entity.id
_entity.type
_entity.pdbx_description
1 polymer ?
#
loop_
_entity_poly.entity_id
_entity_poly.type
_entity_poly.pdbx_seq_one_letter_code
_entity_poly.pdbx_strand_id
1 'polypeptide(L)'
;MSYTFAPRFNDGRSTAREDFHEPLPVCLHTHPRHTDPEYDARMHKGAHDNLWVITAISNPVRYKTRYSLYRKFKHHITQELKLNLITVECSFGKRDHQLTADLDDDNAKLHVLKNGVKTIDIRVKNTSQVWLKENLWNIGLRAIPLDCEYVLFADADVHFTHPHFATELINSLQEYRVVQPFETACDLGPNGQVIGVHRSFGYCHANGWEWRPKPNNEGGYHVEKSKDRQGPSGFGIPFHPGFAMAFRREVLDKMQLLEVGVLGAGDHHMCTALIGRVKLSMPGKIHANYKKECLRWEKRAAEIVNGSFGYVVGTILHDFHGAKKNRKYVSRWEIILENEFDPETDVYKNCYGVLELEMDKKPKLRDAIMTYFKARHEDSIEVE
;
A
#
# COMPACT_ATOMS: atom_id res chain seq x y z
N MET A 1 -15.63 -31.09 3.47
CA MET A 1 -16.30 -30.28 2.45
C MET A 1 -15.41 -29.09 2.19
N SER A 2 -14.80 -29.03 1.00
CA SER A 2 -13.86 -27.96 0.63
C SER A 2 -14.67 -26.70 0.29
N TYR A 3 -14.34 -25.58 0.94
CA TYR A 3 -14.83 -24.27 0.50
C TYR A 3 -13.91 -23.76 -0.59
N THR A 4 -14.37 -23.86 -1.81
CA THR A 4 -13.78 -23.18 -2.93
C THR A 4 -14.26 -21.72 -2.90
N PHE A 5 -13.39 -20.78 -2.51
CA PHE A 5 -13.51 -19.37 -2.86
C PHE A 5 -13.03 -19.18 -4.30
N ALA A 6 -13.69 -19.86 -5.24
CA ALA A 6 -13.47 -19.55 -6.64
C ALA A 6 -14.32 -18.33 -6.99
N PRO A 7 -13.77 -17.32 -7.65
CA PRO A 7 -14.61 -16.36 -8.35
C PRO A 7 -15.40 -17.17 -9.37
N ARG A 8 -16.73 -17.21 -9.22
CA ARG A 8 -17.59 -17.84 -10.21
C ARG A 8 -17.41 -17.08 -11.52
N PHE A 9 -16.80 -17.74 -12.46
CA PHE A 9 -16.86 -17.28 -13.85
C PHE A 9 -18.32 -17.13 -14.22
N ASN A 10 -18.65 -15.98 -14.75
CA ASN A 10 -19.99 -15.57 -15.13
C ASN A 10 -20.51 -16.52 -16.23
N ASP A 11 -21.48 -17.34 -15.93
CA ASP A 11 -22.19 -18.20 -16.91
C ASP A 11 -23.25 -17.43 -17.71
N GLY A 12 -23.18 -16.10 -17.73
CA GLY A 12 -24.05 -15.25 -18.55
C GLY A 12 -25.46 -15.05 -18.00
N ARG A 13 -25.78 -15.48 -16.77
CA ARG A 13 -27.10 -15.25 -16.18
C ARG A 13 -27.06 -14.02 -15.28
N SER A 14 -27.64 -12.94 -15.76
CA SER A 14 -27.99 -11.74 -15.00
C SER A 14 -29.03 -12.11 -13.95
N THR A 15 -28.62 -12.27 -12.71
CA THR A 15 -29.54 -12.10 -11.59
C THR A 15 -29.49 -10.64 -11.17
N ALA A 16 -30.55 -9.90 -11.45
CA ALA A 16 -30.80 -8.59 -10.89
C ALA A 16 -30.66 -8.69 -9.36
N ARG A 17 -29.69 -8.01 -8.76
CA ARG A 17 -29.61 -7.80 -7.34
C ARG A 17 -30.39 -6.54 -7.02
N GLU A 18 -31.59 -6.74 -6.63
CA GLU A 18 -32.32 -5.79 -5.81
C GLU A 18 -31.73 -5.87 -4.40
N ASP A 19 -31.67 -4.71 -3.71
CA ASP A 19 -31.39 -4.56 -2.29
C ASP A 19 -29.92 -4.45 -1.82
N PHE A 20 -29.31 -3.30 -2.13
CA PHE A 20 -28.23 -2.76 -1.30
C PHE A 20 -28.59 -1.34 -0.84
N HIS A 21 -29.67 -1.23 -0.05
CA HIS A 21 -30.09 0.03 0.58
C HIS A 21 -29.81 0.10 2.08
N GLU A 22 -29.10 -0.90 2.64
CA GLU A 22 -28.67 -0.78 4.03
C GLU A 22 -27.22 -0.29 4.10
N PRO A 23 -26.89 0.60 5.05
CA PRO A 23 -25.50 0.92 5.34
C PRO A 23 -24.81 -0.40 5.65
N LEU A 24 -23.69 -0.69 4.94
CA LEU A 24 -22.92 -1.87 5.20
C LEU A 24 -22.58 -1.90 6.69
N PRO A 25 -23.09 -2.87 7.46
CA PRO A 25 -22.66 -3.00 8.82
C PRO A 25 -21.15 -3.15 8.80
N VAL A 26 -20.47 -2.54 9.75
CA VAL A 26 -19.10 -2.93 10.07
C VAL A 26 -19.21 -4.40 10.46
N CYS A 27 -19.00 -5.27 9.48
CA CYS A 27 -19.20 -6.69 9.66
C CYS A 27 -18.05 -7.23 10.49
N LEU A 28 -18.22 -7.19 11.80
CA LEU A 28 -17.55 -8.10 12.71
C LEU A 28 -18.17 -9.49 12.48
N HIS A 29 -17.99 -10.06 11.30
CA HIS A 29 -18.35 -11.45 11.07
C HIS A 29 -17.33 -12.33 11.77
N THR A 30 -17.60 -12.64 13.01
CA THR A 30 -17.09 -13.88 13.60
C THR A 30 -17.73 -15.03 12.83
N HIS A 31 -16.95 -15.62 11.94
CA HIS A 31 -17.40 -16.82 11.22
C HIS A 31 -17.61 -17.92 12.25
N PRO A 32 -18.81 -18.56 12.36
CA PRO A 32 -19.11 -19.53 13.41
C PRO A 32 -18.17 -20.76 13.44
N ARG A 33 -17.31 -20.92 12.44
CA ARG A 33 -16.38 -22.06 12.32
C ARG A 33 -15.03 -21.86 12.99
N HIS A 34 -14.72 -20.65 13.45
CA HIS A 34 -13.41 -20.34 14.03
C HIS A 34 -13.45 -20.14 15.55
N THR A 35 -14.40 -20.76 16.22
CA THR A 35 -14.51 -20.72 17.68
C THR A 35 -13.77 -21.87 18.39
N ASP A 36 -13.09 -22.75 17.65
CA ASP A 36 -12.28 -23.81 18.25
C ASP A 36 -10.84 -23.31 18.51
N PRO A 37 -10.48 -23.05 19.78
CA PRO A 37 -9.14 -22.56 20.14
C PRO A 37 -8.01 -23.56 19.80
N GLU A 38 -8.32 -24.87 19.74
CA GLU A 38 -7.34 -25.89 19.37
C GLU A 38 -7.12 -25.94 17.84
N TYR A 39 -8.16 -25.67 17.06
CA TYR A 39 -8.05 -25.52 15.61
C TYR A 39 -7.18 -24.31 15.29
N ASP A 40 -7.44 -23.19 15.93
CA ASP A 40 -6.67 -21.95 15.79
C ASP A 40 -5.19 -22.16 16.18
N ALA A 41 -4.92 -22.78 17.31
CA ALA A 41 -3.56 -23.04 17.78
C ALA A 41 -2.76 -23.96 16.84
N ARG A 42 -3.41 -24.91 16.15
CA ARG A 42 -2.77 -25.83 15.19
C ARG A 42 -2.47 -25.15 13.85
N MET A 43 -3.41 -24.33 13.37
CA MET A 43 -3.23 -23.58 12.11
C MET A 43 -2.22 -22.43 12.24
N HIS A 44 -2.10 -21.86 13.43
CA HIS A 44 -1.17 -20.76 13.69
C HIS A 44 0.26 -21.20 14.02
N LYS A 45 0.49 -22.46 14.37
CA LYS A 45 1.82 -22.96 14.71
C LYS A 45 2.61 -23.24 13.43
N GLY A 46 3.39 -22.25 12.99
CA GLY A 46 4.29 -22.31 11.83
C GLY A 46 3.83 -21.53 10.58
N ALA A 47 2.53 -21.28 10.39
CA ALA A 47 2.05 -20.54 9.22
C ALA A 47 2.46 -19.04 9.24
N HIS A 48 2.61 -18.48 10.42
CA HIS A 48 2.97 -17.06 10.60
C HIS A 48 4.47 -16.80 10.48
N ASP A 49 5.34 -17.78 10.72
CA ASP A 49 6.78 -17.61 10.62
C ASP A 49 7.23 -17.28 9.20
N ASN A 50 6.48 -17.75 8.20
CA ASN A 50 6.74 -17.55 6.79
C ASN A 50 6.15 -16.26 6.21
N LEU A 51 5.38 -15.50 7.02
CA LEU A 51 4.80 -14.21 6.62
C LEU A 51 5.53 -13.06 7.32
N TRP A 52 6.06 -12.15 6.54
CA TRP A 52 6.69 -10.93 7.01
C TRP A 52 5.95 -9.69 6.52
N VAL A 53 5.70 -8.77 7.44
CA VAL A 53 5.17 -7.44 7.13
C VAL A 53 6.32 -6.48 6.93
N ILE A 54 6.28 -5.67 5.89
CA ILE A 54 7.24 -4.59 5.65
C ILE A 54 6.47 -3.26 5.69
N THR A 55 6.95 -2.36 6.53
CA THR A 55 6.47 -0.98 6.56
C THR A 55 7.62 0.01 6.44
N ALA A 56 7.30 1.23 6.05
CA ALA A 56 8.30 2.28 5.85
C ALA A 56 7.84 3.60 6.45
N ILE A 57 8.75 4.29 7.11
CA ILE A 57 8.52 5.63 7.65
C ILE A 57 9.48 6.61 6.99
N SER A 58 8.88 7.51 6.20
CA SER A 58 9.53 8.67 5.60
C SER A 58 8.75 9.90 6.02
N ASN A 59 9.35 10.73 6.90
CA ASN A 59 8.68 11.88 7.49
C ASN A 59 9.55 13.14 7.40
N PRO A 60 9.72 13.73 6.20
CA PRO A 60 10.62 14.86 5.99
C PRO A 60 10.21 16.12 6.76
N VAL A 61 8.92 16.30 7.07
CA VAL A 61 8.39 17.45 7.82
C VAL A 61 8.38 17.20 9.33
N ARG A 62 8.50 15.93 9.77
CA ARG A 62 8.43 15.50 11.18
C ARG A 62 7.05 15.69 11.81
N TYR A 63 5.99 15.37 11.08
CA TYR A 63 4.66 15.30 11.64
C TYR A 63 4.61 14.29 12.80
N LYS A 64 4.11 14.72 13.95
CA LYS A 64 4.00 13.89 15.16
C LYS A 64 3.02 12.74 14.98
N THR A 65 1.95 13.00 14.26
CA THR A 65 0.89 12.02 13.94
C THR A 65 1.49 10.78 13.28
N ARG A 66 2.42 10.91 12.31
CA ARG A 66 3.03 9.74 11.66
C ARG A 66 3.77 8.82 12.62
N TYR A 67 4.49 9.37 13.58
CA TYR A 67 5.20 8.55 14.56
C TYR A 67 4.24 7.90 15.57
N SER A 68 3.16 8.57 15.93
CA SER A 68 2.11 8.01 16.79
C SER A 68 1.39 6.86 16.11
N LEU A 69 0.98 7.03 14.86
CA LEU A 69 0.29 6.00 14.07
C LEU A 69 1.19 4.79 13.83
N TYR A 70 2.47 5.00 13.52
CA TYR A 70 3.40 3.89 13.41
C TYR A 70 3.50 3.06 14.70
N ARG A 71 3.57 3.70 15.88
CA ARG A 71 3.63 2.95 17.15
C ARG A 71 2.37 2.11 17.37
N LYS A 72 1.20 2.66 17.03
CA LYS A 72 -0.08 1.96 17.05
C LYS A 72 -0.07 0.78 16.06
N PHE A 73 0.39 1.01 14.83
CA PHE A 73 0.56 -0.02 13.81
C PHE A 73 1.53 -1.13 14.26
N LYS A 74 2.73 -0.76 14.76
CA LYS A 74 3.71 -1.75 15.26
C LYS A 74 3.11 -2.62 16.35
N HIS A 75 2.37 -2.03 17.30
CA HIS A 75 1.67 -2.79 18.34
C HIS A 75 0.65 -3.75 17.74
N HIS A 76 -0.21 -3.27 16.84
CA HIS A 76 -1.21 -4.08 16.15
C HIS A 76 -0.56 -5.29 15.43
N ILE A 77 0.43 -5.06 14.60
CA ILE A 77 1.10 -6.13 13.85
C ILE A 77 1.79 -7.12 14.79
N THR A 78 2.56 -6.63 15.79
CA THR A 78 3.46 -7.50 16.56
C THR A 78 2.83 -8.08 17.83
N GLN A 79 1.84 -7.42 18.44
CA GLN A 79 1.23 -7.87 19.69
C GLN A 79 -0.15 -8.50 19.47
N GLU A 80 -0.99 -7.90 18.61
CA GLU A 80 -2.35 -8.38 18.37
C GLU A 80 -2.34 -9.49 17.30
N LEU A 81 -1.79 -9.23 16.11
CA LEU A 81 -1.72 -10.19 15.02
C LEU A 81 -0.54 -11.16 15.12
N LYS A 82 0.45 -10.87 15.97
CA LYS A 82 1.66 -11.68 16.20
C LYS A 82 2.44 -11.99 14.91
N LEU A 83 2.55 -11.01 14.00
CA LEU A 83 3.28 -11.13 12.75
C LEU A 83 4.67 -10.53 12.84
N ASN A 84 5.61 -11.11 12.09
CA ASN A 84 6.96 -10.59 11.94
C ASN A 84 6.94 -9.27 11.18
N LEU A 85 7.80 -8.30 11.60
CA LEU A 85 7.77 -6.95 11.06
C LEU A 85 9.16 -6.45 10.68
N ILE A 86 9.31 -5.92 9.47
CA ILE A 86 10.44 -5.11 9.05
C ILE A 86 9.99 -3.66 8.97
N THR A 87 10.72 -2.79 9.65
CA THR A 87 10.52 -1.34 9.60
C THR A 87 11.73 -0.66 8.97
N VAL A 88 11.51 0.11 7.91
CA VAL A 88 12.55 0.94 7.31
C VAL A 88 12.27 2.40 7.66
N GLU A 89 13.10 2.99 8.50
CA GLU A 89 13.01 4.41 8.86
C GLU A 89 14.03 5.23 8.09
N CYS A 90 13.55 6.23 7.33
CA CYS A 90 14.37 7.20 6.64
C CYS A 90 14.44 8.52 7.41
N SER A 91 15.64 8.92 7.85
CA SER A 91 15.89 10.26 8.36
C SER A 91 16.45 11.19 7.28
N PHE A 92 16.33 12.51 7.48
CA PHE A 92 16.68 13.51 6.49
C PHE A 92 17.81 14.44 6.95
N GLY A 93 18.87 14.53 6.16
CA GLY A 93 20.04 15.35 6.43
C GLY A 93 20.76 14.89 7.71
N LYS A 94 21.00 15.82 8.62
CA LYS A 94 21.68 15.55 9.90
C LYS A 94 20.73 15.15 11.04
N ARG A 95 19.46 14.86 10.75
CA ARG A 95 18.46 14.51 11.78
C ARG A 95 18.63 13.08 12.25
N ASP A 96 18.33 12.86 13.53
CA ASP A 96 18.30 11.52 14.12
C ASP A 96 17.03 10.77 13.73
N HIS A 97 17.11 9.45 13.73
CA HIS A 97 15.97 8.57 13.63
C HIS A 97 15.10 8.69 14.89
N GLN A 98 13.79 8.53 14.76
CA GLN A 98 12.84 8.76 15.86
C GLN A 98 12.24 7.47 16.41
N LEU A 99 12.27 6.40 15.63
CA LEU A 99 11.59 5.14 15.93
C LEU A 99 12.57 4.01 16.22
N THR A 100 13.77 4.12 15.71
CA THR A 100 14.83 3.11 15.77
C THR A 100 16.06 3.65 16.52
N ALA A 101 15.83 4.47 17.57
CA ALA A 101 16.88 5.21 18.27
C ALA A 101 17.88 4.33 19.04
N ASP A 102 17.48 3.12 19.40
CA ASP A 102 18.29 2.20 20.22
C ASP A 102 19.18 1.26 19.39
N LEU A 103 19.37 1.55 18.11
CA LEU A 103 20.33 0.81 17.30
C LEU A 103 21.74 1.41 17.53
N ASP A 104 22.70 0.55 17.84
CA ASP A 104 24.12 0.87 17.79
C ASP A 104 24.55 1.29 16.37
N ASP A 105 25.83 1.31 16.03
CA ASP A 105 26.34 1.76 14.73
C ASP A 105 25.88 0.92 13.53
N ASP A 106 25.21 -0.20 13.75
CA ASP A 106 24.61 -1.04 12.71
C ASP A 106 23.36 -0.40 12.12
N ASN A 107 23.27 -0.39 10.79
CA ASN A 107 22.12 0.16 10.08
C ASN A 107 20.87 -0.74 10.12
N ALA A 108 20.99 -1.97 10.62
CA ALA A 108 19.89 -2.93 10.74
C ALA A 108 20.06 -3.79 12.01
N LYS A 109 18.97 -4.06 12.72
CA LYS A 109 18.99 -4.89 13.93
C LYS A 109 17.76 -5.80 14.00
N LEU A 110 18.02 -7.08 14.24
CA LEU A 110 16.99 -8.08 14.53
C LEU A 110 16.68 -8.09 16.04
N HIS A 111 15.43 -8.07 16.39
CA HIS A 111 14.91 -8.25 17.73
C HIS A 111 13.94 -9.43 17.78
N VAL A 112 13.95 -10.18 18.85
CA VAL A 112 12.94 -11.22 19.15
C VAL A 112 12.15 -10.76 20.36
N LEU A 113 10.85 -10.54 20.17
CA LEU A 113 9.96 -10.08 21.23
C LEU A 113 9.62 -11.22 22.20
N LYS A 114 9.10 -10.91 23.39
CA LYS A 114 8.72 -11.91 24.40
C LYS A 114 7.68 -12.93 23.92
N ASN A 115 6.84 -12.54 22.96
CA ASN A 115 5.85 -13.41 22.33
C ASN A 115 6.40 -14.23 21.15
N GLY A 116 7.71 -14.21 20.89
CA GLY A 116 8.39 -14.93 19.81
C GLY A 116 8.40 -14.21 18.45
N VAL A 117 7.67 -13.12 18.30
CA VAL A 117 7.64 -12.31 17.06
C VAL A 117 9.01 -11.69 16.80
N LYS A 118 9.46 -11.76 15.56
CA LYS A 118 10.71 -11.17 15.10
C LYS A 118 10.48 -9.79 14.50
N THR A 119 11.31 -8.82 14.85
CA THR A 119 11.30 -7.50 14.21
C THR A 119 12.67 -7.14 13.69
N ILE A 120 12.74 -6.53 12.51
CA ILE A 120 13.98 -5.99 11.94
C ILE A 120 13.76 -4.49 11.75
N ASP A 121 14.52 -3.69 12.45
CA ASP A 121 14.52 -2.24 12.30
C ASP A 121 15.72 -1.84 11.43
N ILE A 122 15.48 -1.09 10.33
CA ILE A 122 16.49 -0.65 9.35
C ILE A 122 16.52 0.87 9.31
N ARG A 123 17.71 1.45 9.42
CA ARG A 123 17.97 2.88 9.34
C ARG A 123 18.59 3.27 8.02
N VAL A 124 18.00 4.25 7.37
CA VAL A 124 18.57 4.85 6.16
C VAL A 124 18.52 6.37 6.24
N LYS A 125 19.33 7.03 5.44
CA LYS A 125 19.37 8.50 5.36
C LYS A 125 19.15 8.99 3.96
N ASN A 126 18.54 10.16 3.85
CA ASN A 126 18.34 10.87 2.59
C ASN A 126 18.67 12.36 2.79
N THR A 127 19.20 13.01 1.78
CA THR A 127 19.43 14.45 1.77
C THR A 127 18.29 15.21 1.13
N SER A 128 17.54 14.57 0.23
CA SER A 128 16.42 15.15 -0.52
C SER A 128 15.07 14.67 -0.02
N GLN A 129 14.07 15.55 -0.07
CA GLN A 129 12.70 15.24 0.35
C GLN A 129 11.90 14.75 -0.85
N VAL A 130 11.78 13.44 -1.03
CA VAL A 130 10.95 12.80 -2.05
C VAL A 130 10.06 11.74 -1.42
N TRP A 131 9.02 11.31 -2.13
CA TRP A 131 8.22 10.17 -1.71
C TRP A 131 9.01 8.90 -1.91
N LEU A 132 9.14 8.10 -0.85
CA LEU A 132 10.08 6.98 -0.81
C LEU A 132 9.40 5.63 -0.50
N LYS A 133 8.07 5.55 -0.40
CA LYS A 133 7.37 4.38 0.11
C LYS A 133 7.86 3.09 -0.55
N GLU A 134 7.73 2.97 -1.85
CA GLU A 134 8.05 1.76 -2.60
C GLU A 134 9.57 1.46 -2.59
N ASN A 135 10.40 2.50 -2.61
CA ASN A 135 11.85 2.35 -2.52
C ASN A 135 12.29 1.82 -1.13
N LEU A 136 11.75 2.37 -0.05
CA LEU A 136 12.03 1.89 1.32
C LEU A 136 11.48 0.48 1.52
N TRP A 137 10.32 0.14 0.96
CA TRP A 137 9.81 -1.22 0.97
C TRP A 137 10.74 -2.20 0.24
N ASN A 138 11.32 -1.83 -0.90
CA ASN A 138 12.34 -2.62 -1.59
C ASN A 138 13.64 -2.74 -0.78
N ILE A 139 13.99 -1.75 0.03
CA ILE A 139 15.12 -1.85 0.97
C ILE A 139 14.79 -2.88 2.06
N GLY A 140 13.59 -2.83 2.65
CA GLY A 140 13.13 -3.82 3.61
C GLY A 140 13.08 -5.24 3.04
N LEU A 141 12.68 -5.37 1.77
CA LEU A 141 12.64 -6.65 1.06
C LEU A 141 14.01 -7.35 1.00
N ARG A 142 15.11 -6.60 0.92
CA ARG A 142 16.46 -7.17 0.92
C ARG A 142 16.89 -7.77 2.27
N ALA A 143 16.22 -7.39 3.35
CA ALA A 143 16.50 -7.88 4.70
C ALA A 143 15.58 -9.04 5.14
N ILE A 144 14.68 -9.48 4.26
CA ILE A 144 13.79 -10.60 4.54
C ILE A 144 14.60 -11.90 4.69
N PRO A 145 14.33 -12.71 5.75
CA PRO A 145 14.92 -14.03 5.92
C PRO A 145 14.63 -14.97 4.74
N LEU A 146 15.54 -15.93 4.51
CA LEU A 146 15.45 -16.85 3.37
C LEU A 146 14.24 -17.79 3.44
N ASP A 147 13.75 -18.09 4.64
CA ASP A 147 12.59 -18.94 4.92
C ASP A 147 11.24 -18.22 4.79
N CYS A 148 11.24 -16.93 4.48
CA CYS A 148 10.02 -16.18 4.22
C CYS A 148 9.41 -16.57 2.86
N GLU A 149 8.14 -16.93 2.84
CA GLU A 149 7.39 -17.29 1.63
C GLU A 149 6.41 -16.17 1.20
N TYR A 150 5.92 -15.40 2.15
CA TYR A 150 4.87 -14.39 1.94
C TYR A 150 5.28 -13.04 2.50
N VAL A 151 5.05 -12.00 1.73
CA VAL A 151 5.41 -10.62 2.10
C VAL A 151 4.19 -9.74 2.02
N LEU A 152 3.88 -9.06 3.11
CA LEU A 152 2.85 -8.03 3.18
C LEU A 152 3.50 -6.65 3.30
N PHE A 153 3.34 -5.82 2.30
CA PHE A 153 3.63 -4.39 2.39
C PHE A 153 2.41 -3.66 2.93
N ALA A 154 2.57 -2.85 3.97
CA ALA A 154 1.49 -2.10 4.58
C ALA A 154 1.90 -0.68 4.95
N ASP A 155 1.02 0.28 4.72
CA ASP A 155 1.14 1.64 5.24
C ASP A 155 1.05 1.60 6.77
N ALA A 156 1.79 2.46 7.45
CA ALA A 156 1.94 2.43 8.92
C ALA A 156 0.78 3.12 9.68
N ASP A 157 -0.37 3.19 9.07
CA ASP A 157 -1.59 3.83 9.57
C ASP A 157 -2.85 3.00 9.28
N VAL A 158 -2.68 1.69 9.06
CA VAL A 158 -3.79 0.76 8.81
C VAL A 158 -3.94 -0.28 9.92
N HIS A 159 -5.19 -0.72 10.14
CA HIS A 159 -5.56 -1.82 11.03
C HIS A 159 -6.36 -2.86 10.28
N PHE A 160 -5.93 -4.11 10.36
CA PHE A 160 -6.66 -5.27 9.84
C PHE A 160 -7.65 -5.75 10.90
N THR A 161 -8.95 -5.68 10.61
CA THR A 161 -9.97 -5.97 11.63
C THR A 161 -10.34 -7.45 11.73
N HIS A 162 -9.94 -8.26 10.73
CA HIS A 162 -10.28 -9.68 10.72
C HIS A 162 -9.41 -10.47 11.71
N PRO A 163 -10.00 -11.22 12.67
CA PRO A 163 -9.23 -11.94 13.71
C PRO A 163 -8.26 -12.98 13.14
N HIS A 164 -8.61 -13.61 12.02
CA HIS A 164 -7.80 -14.63 11.34
C HIS A 164 -7.10 -14.08 10.09
N PHE A 165 -6.82 -12.80 10.10
CA PHE A 165 -6.26 -12.06 8.95
C PHE A 165 -5.06 -12.78 8.30
N ALA A 166 -4.10 -13.21 9.11
CA ALA A 166 -2.88 -13.84 8.60
C ALA A 166 -3.16 -15.16 7.87
N THR A 167 -4.02 -15.99 8.43
CA THR A 167 -4.43 -17.26 7.82
C THR A 167 -5.15 -17.02 6.49
N GLU A 168 -6.11 -16.10 6.47
CA GLU A 168 -6.85 -15.79 5.24
C GLU A 168 -5.94 -15.18 4.17
N LEU A 169 -4.97 -14.35 4.57
CA LEU A 169 -3.98 -13.80 3.65
C LEU A 169 -3.09 -14.89 3.05
N ILE A 170 -2.57 -15.82 3.86
CA ILE A 170 -1.74 -16.92 3.40
C ILE A 170 -2.55 -17.83 2.47
N ASN A 171 -3.79 -18.20 2.84
CA ASN A 171 -4.67 -19.01 2.00
C ASN A 171 -4.90 -18.33 0.64
N SER A 172 -5.17 -17.03 0.63
CA SER A 172 -5.33 -16.27 -0.61
C SER A 172 -4.05 -16.22 -1.44
N LEU A 173 -2.88 -16.14 -0.80
CA LEU A 173 -1.58 -16.18 -1.50
C LEU A 173 -1.21 -17.58 -2.00
N GLN A 174 -1.81 -18.65 -1.49
CA GLN A 174 -1.68 -19.98 -2.11
C GLN A 174 -2.44 -20.08 -3.44
N GLU A 175 -3.48 -19.28 -3.61
CA GLU A 175 -4.27 -19.23 -4.84
C GLU A 175 -3.75 -18.15 -5.81
N TYR A 176 -3.50 -16.96 -5.28
CA TYR A 176 -3.04 -15.80 -6.06
C TYR A 176 -1.56 -15.50 -5.80
N ARG A 177 -0.88 -14.95 -6.81
CA ARG A 177 0.52 -14.50 -6.68
C ARG A 177 0.64 -13.13 -6.01
N VAL A 178 -0.37 -12.30 -6.18
CA VAL A 178 -0.50 -10.97 -5.57
C VAL A 178 -1.90 -10.83 -5.00
N VAL A 179 -2.01 -10.23 -3.82
CA VAL A 179 -3.28 -10.06 -3.12
C VAL A 179 -3.36 -8.67 -2.51
N GLN A 180 -4.47 -7.98 -2.70
CA GLN A 180 -4.79 -6.84 -1.85
C GLN A 180 -5.46 -7.36 -0.57
N PRO A 181 -4.88 -7.15 0.63
CA PRO A 181 -5.25 -7.87 1.85
C PRO A 181 -6.51 -7.29 2.52
N PHE A 182 -7.45 -6.81 1.74
CA PHE A 182 -8.76 -6.31 2.18
C PHE A 182 -9.75 -6.24 1.02
N GLU A 183 -11.01 -6.30 1.35
CA GLU A 183 -12.12 -5.98 0.45
C GLU A 183 -12.53 -4.51 0.60
N THR A 184 -12.69 -4.08 1.83
CA THR A 184 -13.19 -2.75 2.18
C THR A 184 -12.17 -2.00 3.05
N ALA A 185 -12.01 -0.71 2.81
CA ALA A 185 -11.23 0.19 3.65
C ALA A 185 -12.12 1.31 4.18
N CYS A 186 -12.09 1.55 5.49
CA CYS A 186 -12.78 2.65 6.14
C CYS A 186 -11.77 3.71 6.56
N ASP A 187 -11.87 4.92 6.00
CA ASP A 187 -11.12 6.07 6.48
C ASP A 187 -11.74 6.58 7.78
N LEU A 188 -10.91 6.72 8.79
CA LEU A 188 -11.31 7.27 10.07
C LEU A 188 -11.06 8.78 10.14
N GLY A 189 -11.92 9.48 10.84
CA GLY A 189 -11.71 10.87 11.25
C GLY A 189 -10.90 10.96 12.54
N PRO A 190 -10.59 12.18 13.00
CA PRO A 190 -9.74 12.41 14.17
C PRO A 190 -10.32 11.84 15.49
N ASN A 191 -11.62 11.61 15.55
CA ASN A 191 -12.31 11.01 16.70
C ASN A 191 -12.67 9.53 16.48
N GLY A 192 -12.06 8.88 15.46
CA GLY A 192 -12.31 7.48 15.14
C GLY A 192 -13.62 7.20 14.38
N GLN A 193 -14.40 8.23 14.05
CA GLN A 193 -15.60 8.07 13.22
C GLN A 193 -15.25 7.74 11.78
N VAL A 194 -16.05 6.91 11.10
CA VAL A 194 -15.86 6.64 9.68
C VAL A 194 -16.27 7.88 8.87
N ILE A 195 -15.34 8.38 8.04
CA ILE A 195 -15.53 9.53 7.16
C ILE A 195 -15.47 9.17 5.67
N GLY A 196 -15.12 7.93 5.35
CA GLY A 196 -15.10 7.45 3.97
C GLY A 196 -14.98 5.93 3.91
N VAL A 197 -15.53 5.33 2.85
CA VAL A 197 -15.45 3.89 2.59
C VAL A 197 -15.01 3.67 1.16
N HIS A 198 -14.08 2.74 0.96
CA HIS A 198 -13.54 2.38 -0.34
C HIS A 198 -13.54 0.86 -0.52
N ARG A 199 -13.72 0.40 -1.74
CA ARG A 199 -13.42 -0.98 -2.12
C ARG A 199 -11.94 -1.11 -2.48
N SER A 200 -11.34 -2.26 -2.27
CA SER A 200 -10.01 -2.53 -2.81
C SER A 200 -10.03 -2.58 -4.33
N PHE A 201 -8.91 -2.24 -4.95
CA PHE A 201 -8.75 -2.38 -6.40
C PHE A 201 -8.88 -3.85 -6.83
N GLY A 202 -8.30 -4.77 -6.04
CA GLY A 202 -8.39 -6.21 -6.27
C GLY A 202 -9.82 -6.72 -6.24
N TYR A 203 -10.64 -6.28 -5.27
CA TYR A 203 -12.07 -6.58 -5.24
C TYR A 203 -12.78 -6.09 -6.51
N CYS A 204 -12.57 -4.85 -6.87
CA CYS A 204 -13.21 -4.27 -8.05
C CYS A 204 -12.82 -5.01 -9.32
N HIS A 205 -11.55 -5.38 -9.48
CA HIS A 205 -11.06 -6.15 -10.60
C HIS A 205 -11.71 -7.55 -10.65
N ALA A 206 -11.69 -8.29 -9.55
CA ALA A 206 -12.30 -9.63 -9.47
C ALA A 206 -13.82 -9.62 -9.72
N ASN A 207 -14.50 -8.51 -9.45
CA ASN A 207 -15.92 -8.33 -9.69
C ASN A 207 -16.24 -7.67 -11.06
N GLY A 208 -15.28 -7.66 -11.98
CA GLY A 208 -15.49 -7.25 -13.38
C GLY A 208 -15.69 -5.75 -13.56
N TRP A 209 -15.15 -4.91 -12.68
CA TRP A 209 -15.14 -3.48 -12.92
C TRP A 209 -14.15 -3.15 -14.05
N GLU A 210 -14.54 -2.21 -14.94
CA GLU A 210 -13.75 -1.86 -16.12
C GLU A 210 -13.18 -0.45 -16.00
N TRP A 211 -11.87 -0.33 -16.24
CA TRP A 211 -11.15 0.95 -16.31
C TRP A 211 -10.98 1.35 -17.76
N ARG A 212 -11.59 2.45 -18.19
CA ARG A 212 -11.52 2.96 -19.57
C ARG A 212 -10.83 4.32 -19.62
N PRO A 213 -10.02 4.59 -20.66
CA PRO A 213 -9.42 5.89 -20.86
C PRO A 213 -10.46 7.00 -20.89
N LYS A 214 -10.13 8.18 -20.38
CA LYS A 214 -10.93 9.37 -20.61
C LYS A 214 -10.89 9.76 -22.11
N PRO A 215 -11.97 10.28 -22.69
CA PRO A 215 -12.07 10.55 -24.15
C PRO A 215 -11.03 11.51 -24.68
N ASN A 216 -10.50 12.42 -23.87
CA ASN A 216 -9.72 13.60 -24.31
C ASN A 216 -8.20 13.40 -24.31
N ASN A 217 -7.66 12.18 -24.22
CA ASN A 217 -6.22 11.89 -24.17
C ASN A 217 -5.43 12.64 -23.06
N GLU A 218 -6.12 13.23 -22.10
CA GLU A 218 -5.50 14.01 -20.99
C GLU A 218 -4.85 13.10 -19.93
N GLY A 219 -4.89 11.79 -20.14
CA GLY A 219 -4.52 10.79 -19.14
C GLY A 219 -5.65 10.54 -18.13
N GLY A 220 -5.49 9.50 -17.34
CA GLY A 220 -6.52 9.05 -16.40
C GLY A 220 -7.61 8.21 -17.07
N TYR A 221 -8.61 7.83 -16.29
CA TYR A 221 -9.66 6.92 -16.70
C TYR A 221 -10.96 7.23 -15.97
N HIS A 222 -12.06 6.63 -16.46
CA HIS A 222 -13.30 6.45 -15.73
C HIS A 222 -13.56 4.97 -15.50
N VAL A 223 -14.29 4.66 -14.45
CA VAL A 223 -14.68 3.29 -14.12
C VAL A 223 -16.11 3.08 -14.57
N GLU A 224 -16.31 2.13 -15.51
CA GLU A 224 -17.64 1.70 -15.92
C GLU A 224 -18.16 0.62 -14.98
N LYS A 225 -19.47 0.53 -14.85
CA LYS A 225 -20.23 -0.34 -13.94
C LYS A 225 -20.24 0.05 -12.45
N SER A 226 -19.65 1.15 -12.02
CA SER A 226 -20.07 1.69 -10.73
C SER A 226 -21.38 2.46 -10.93
N LYS A 227 -22.51 1.83 -10.78
CA LYS A 227 -23.76 2.56 -10.48
C LYS A 227 -23.57 3.39 -9.21
N ASP A 228 -22.64 3.00 -8.38
CA ASP A 228 -22.23 3.62 -7.13
C ASP A 228 -20.92 4.39 -7.27
N ARG A 229 -20.88 5.37 -8.19
CA ARG A 229 -19.77 6.37 -8.21
C ARG A 229 -19.60 7.07 -6.87
N GLN A 230 -20.55 6.96 -5.99
CA GLN A 230 -20.60 7.60 -4.69
C GLN A 230 -20.62 6.60 -3.55
N GLY A 231 -20.29 5.33 -3.69
CA GLY A 231 -20.43 4.36 -2.62
C GLY A 231 -21.70 4.56 -1.75
N PRO A 232 -22.05 3.69 -0.84
CA PRO A 232 -23.26 3.83 -0.03
C PRO A 232 -23.33 5.10 0.82
N SER A 233 -22.23 5.84 0.95
CA SER A 233 -22.12 7.05 1.78
C SER A 233 -21.87 8.35 1.01
N GLY A 234 -21.83 8.32 -0.33
CA GLY A 234 -21.49 9.52 -1.11
C GLY A 234 -20.02 9.95 -1.01
N PHE A 235 -19.16 9.18 -0.33
CA PHE A 235 -17.77 9.53 -0.06
C PHE A 235 -16.81 8.89 -1.07
N GLY A 236 -16.46 9.64 -2.14
CA GLY A 236 -15.20 9.47 -2.82
C GLY A 236 -15.08 8.41 -3.89
N ILE A 237 -13.87 7.99 -4.15
CA ILE A 237 -13.44 7.07 -5.20
C ILE A 237 -13.95 5.66 -4.88
N PRO A 238 -14.58 4.96 -5.82
CA PRO A 238 -15.18 3.64 -5.57
C PRO A 238 -14.16 2.54 -5.24
N PHE A 239 -12.87 2.77 -5.52
CA PHE A 239 -11.78 1.84 -5.21
C PHE A 239 -10.56 2.56 -4.67
N HIS A 240 -9.70 1.80 -4.00
CA HIS A 240 -8.41 2.28 -3.48
C HIS A 240 -7.28 1.29 -3.82
N PRO A 241 -6.20 1.73 -4.51
CA PRO A 241 -5.07 0.88 -4.88
C PRO A 241 -4.03 0.71 -3.76
N GLY A 242 -4.02 1.62 -2.77
CA GLY A 242 -3.03 1.69 -1.71
C GLY A 242 -3.40 0.94 -0.44
N PHE A 243 -2.89 1.40 0.68
CA PHE A 243 -2.95 0.89 2.04
C PHE A 243 -2.07 -0.33 2.26
N ALA A 244 -2.27 -1.42 1.53
CA ALA A 244 -1.49 -2.64 1.68
C ALA A 244 -1.55 -3.49 0.41
N MET A 245 -0.49 -4.29 0.19
CA MET A 245 -0.42 -5.27 -0.90
C MET A 245 0.49 -6.43 -0.48
N ALA A 246 0.07 -7.66 -0.72
CA ALA A 246 0.82 -8.85 -0.38
C ALA A 246 1.23 -9.65 -1.63
N PHE A 247 2.36 -10.32 -1.53
CA PHE A 247 2.96 -11.07 -2.61
C PHE A 247 3.50 -12.41 -2.12
N ARG A 248 3.54 -13.40 -3.01
CA ARG A 248 4.46 -14.51 -2.83
C ARG A 248 5.90 -13.98 -2.97
N ARG A 249 6.80 -14.44 -2.14
CA ARG A 249 8.22 -14.06 -2.17
C ARG A 249 8.85 -14.25 -3.55
N GLU A 250 8.58 -15.37 -4.19
CA GLU A 250 9.10 -15.70 -5.53
C GLU A 250 8.76 -14.66 -6.63
N VAL A 251 7.67 -13.92 -6.47
CA VAL A 251 7.29 -12.83 -7.37
C VAL A 251 8.21 -11.64 -7.16
N LEU A 252 8.45 -11.28 -5.91
CA LEU A 252 9.26 -10.12 -5.52
C LEU A 252 10.75 -10.31 -5.86
N ASP A 253 11.25 -11.55 -5.77
CA ASP A 253 12.62 -11.89 -6.16
C ASP A 253 12.87 -11.62 -7.67
N LYS A 254 11.81 -11.70 -8.48
CA LYS A 254 11.89 -11.51 -9.94
C LYS A 254 11.58 -10.09 -10.39
N MET A 255 10.74 -9.33 -9.66
CA MET A 255 10.28 -8.04 -10.18
C MET A 255 10.42 -6.84 -9.25
N GLN A 256 10.50 -7.00 -7.96
CA GLN A 256 10.49 -5.92 -6.96
C GLN A 256 9.29 -4.94 -7.13
N LEU A 257 9.19 -3.91 -6.30
CA LEU A 257 8.18 -2.86 -6.44
C LEU A 257 8.67 -1.74 -7.37
N LEU A 258 7.73 -1.03 -7.99
CA LEU A 258 8.00 0.10 -8.87
C LEU A 258 8.37 1.35 -8.06
N GLU A 259 9.56 1.91 -8.25
CA GLU A 259 10.10 3.02 -7.45
C GLU A 259 9.94 4.42 -8.08
N VAL A 260 9.21 4.56 -9.19
CA VAL A 260 9.18 5.79 -10.00
C VAL A 260 8.40 6.95 -9.36
N GLY A 261 7.57 6.67 -8.37
CA GLY A 261 6.59 7.62 -7.82
C GLY A 261 7.15 8.61 -6.79
N VAL A 262 8.07 9.51 -7.16
CA VAL A 262 8.71 10.48 -6.25
C VAL A 262 7.78 11.50 -5.55
N LEU A 263 6.52 11.56 -5.93
CA LEU A 263 5.41 12.26 -5.24
C LEU A 263 4.24 11.34 -4.89
N GLY A 264 4.46 10.03 -4.89
CA GLY A 264 3.44 8.98 -4.68
C GLY A 264 2.88 8.45 -5.99
N ALA A 265 1.76 7.73 -5.92
CA ALA A 265 1.09 7.00 -7.00
C ALA A 265 1.73 5.65 -7.40
N GLY A 266 2.77 5.18 -6.73
CA GLY A 266 3.38 3.88 -7.01
C GLY A 266 2.38 2.72 -6.86
N ASP A 267 1.57 2.73 -5.81
CA ASP A 267 0.48 1.78 -5.59
C ASP A 267 -0.53 1.77 -6.75
N HIS A 268 -0.92 2.94 -7.24
CA HIS A 268 -1.85 3.07 -8.36
C HIS A 268 -1.25 2.56 -9.67
N HIS A 269 0.02 2.88 -9.93
CA HIS A 269 0.73 2.35 -11.10
C HIS A 269 0.84 0.82 -11.03
N MET A 270 1.22 0.27 -9.89
CA MET A 270 1.34 -1.18 -9.72
C MET A 270 0.00 -1.90 -9.89
N CYS A 271 -1.08 -1.42 -9.25
CA CYS A 271 -2.40 -2.03 -9.41
C CYS A 271 -2.88 -2.01 -10.87
N THR A 272 -2.73 -0.89 -11.56
CA THR A 272 -3.13 -0.80 -12.98
C THR A 272 -2.23 -1.62 -13.89
N ALA A 273 -0.94 -1.74 -13.57
CA ALA A 273 0.00 -2.59 -14.29
C ALA A 273 -0.30 -4.10 -14.13
N LEU A 274 -0.72 -4.53 -12.92
CA LEU A 274 -1.11 -5.93 -12.67
C LEU A 274 -2.27 -6.40 -13.56
N ILE A 275 -3.10 -5.47 -14.04
CA ILE A 275 -4.21 -5.74 -14.97
C ILE A 275 -3.91 -5.29 -16.40
N GLY A 276 -2.64 -4.97 -16.74
CA GLY A 276 -2.23 -4.56 -18.09
C GLY A 276 -2.77 -3.19 -18.53
N ARG A 277 -2.95 -2.25 -17.60
CA ARG A 277 -3.56 -0.93 -17.84
C ARG A 277 -2.77 0.23 -17.26
N VAL A 278 -1.44 0.09 -17.07
CA VAL A 278 -0.63 1.12 -16.39
C VAL A 278 -0.70 2.50 -17.04
N LYS A 279 -0.91 2.58 -18.35
CA LYS A 279 -1.06 3.86 -19.05
C LYS A 279 -2.21 4.71 -18.50
N LEU A 280 -3.24 4.09 -17.92
CA LEU A 280 -4.39 4.78 -17.36
C LEU A 280 -4.07 5.54 -16.07
N SER A 281 -3.03 5.13 -15.34
CA SER A 281 -2.63 5.74 -14.07
C SER A 281 -1.69 6.95 -14.23
N MET A 282 -1.29 7.27 -15.45
CA MET A 282 -0.34 8.34 -15.76
C MET A 282 -1.01 9.51 -16.50
N PRO A 283 -0.60 10.77 -16.23
CA PRO A 283 -0.95 11.90 -17.08
C PRO A 283 -0.45 11.71 -18.51
N GLY A 284 -1.20 12.19 -19.50
CA GLY A 284 -0.84 12.02 -20.91
C GLY A 284 0.50 12.66 -21.30
N LYS A 285 0.89 13.76 -20.63
CA LYS A 285 2.12 14.51 -20.88
C LYS A 285 3.30 14.10 -19.99
N ILE A 286 3.22 12.94 -19.32
CA ILE A 286 4.32 12.47 -18.47
C ILE A 286 5.59 12.22 -19.29
N HIS A 287 6.77 12.46 -18.69
CA HIS A 287 8.06 12.23 -19.34
C HIS A 287 8.19 10.82 -19.92
N ALA A 288 8.85 10.69 -21.07
CA ALA A 288 8.96 9.41 -21.79
C ALA A 288 9.64 8.32 -20.95
N ASN A 289 10.69 8.65 -20.21
CA ASN A 289 11.39 7.70 -19.35
C ASN A 289 10.54 7.26 -18.16
N TYR A 290 9.73 8.15 -17.57
CA TYR A 290 8.77 7.77 -16.53
C TYR A 290 7.77 6.72 -17.06
N LYS A 291 7.19 6.99 -18.21
CA LYS A 291 6.28 6.08 -18.90
C LYS A 291 6.94 4.75 -19.24
N LYS A 292 8.19 4.78 -19.71
CA LYS A 292 9.00 3.61 -20.06
C LYS A 292 9.22 2.71 -18.83
N GLU A 293 9.54 3.26 -17.65
CA GLU A 293 9.69 2.49 -16.42
C GLU A 293 8.38 1.81 -15.98
N CYS A 294 7.25 2.52 -16.02
CA CYS A 294 5.95 1.94 -15.73
C CYS A 294 5.60 0.80 -16.70
N LEU A 295 5.85 0.96 -17.98
CA LEU A 295 5.59 -0.08 -19.00
C LEU A 295 6.54 -1.29 -18.85
N ARG A 296 7.79 -1.08 -18.47
CA ARG A 296 8.73 -2.17 -18.16
C ARG A 296 8.25 -2.99 -16.97
N TRP A 297 7.75 -2.31 -15.93
CA TRP A 297 7.19 -2.99 -14.76
C TRP A 297 5.93 -3.77 -15.13
N GLU A 298 5.01 -3.19 -15.91
CA GLU A 298 3.82 -3.86 -16.42
C GLU A 298 4.18 -5.12 -17.21
N LYS A 299 5.17 -5.05 -18.08
CA LYS A 299 5.64 -6.22 -18.85
C LYS A 299 6.12 -7.34 -17.93
N ARG A 300 6.94 -7.04 -16.92
CA ARG A 300 7.36 -8.02 -15.92
C ARG A 300 6.19 -8.59 -15.13
N ALA A 301 5.24 -7.74 -14.73
CA ALA A 301 4.03 -8.18 -14.04
C ALA A 301 3.20 -9.14 -14.90
N ALA A 302 3.05 -8.87 -16.19
CA ALA A 302 2.36 -9.79 -17.11
C ALA A 302 3.06 -11.15 -17.22
N GLU A 303 4.37 -11.18 -17.28
CA GLU A 303 5.17 -12.41 -17.38
C GLU A 303 5.18 -13.22 -16.07
N ILE A 304 5.30 -12.53 -14.93
CA ILE A 304 5.53 -13.17 -13.61
C ILE A 304 4.22 -13.41 -12.87
N VAL A 305 3.30 -12.44 -12.86
CA VAL A 305 2.03 -12.53 -12.13
C VAL A 305 0.94 -13.13 -13.02
N ASN A 306 0.93 -12.79 -14.31
CA ASN A 306 0.01 -13.33 -15.32
C ASN A 306 -1.46 -13.24 -14.89
N GLY A 307 -1.88 -12.07 -14.43
CA GLY A 307 -3.27 -11.82 -13.99
C GLY A 307 -3.67 -12.49 -12.67
N SER A 308 -2.76 -13.21 -11.99
CA SER A 308 -3.02 -13.84 -10.70
C SER A 308 -3.01 -12.80 -9.58
N PHE A 309 -4.06 -11.97 -9.56
CA PHE A 309 -4.27 -10.87 -8.63
C PHE A 309 -5.63 -10.99 -7.96
N GLY A 310 -5.64 -11.14 -6.65
CA GLY A 310 -6.83 -11.33 -5.82
C GLY A 310 -6.97 -10.32 -4.68
N TYR A 311 -7.89 -10.63 -3.77
CA TYR A 311 -8.12 -9.84 -2.56
C TYR A 311 -8.53 -10.77 -1.40
N VAL A 312 -8.41 -10.28 -0.16
CA VAL A 312 -8.94 -10.94 1.04
C VAL A 312 -10.26 -10.30 1.41
N VAL A 313 -11.26 -11.12 1.73
CA VAL A 313 -12.53 -10.61 2.29
C VAL A 313 -12.27 -10.05 3.69
N GLY A 314 -12.71 -8.85 3.95
CA GLY A 314 -12.54 -8.19 5.23
C GLY A 314 -12.35 -6.69 5.11
N THR A 315 -12.35 -6.03 6.26
CA THR A 315 -12.25 -4.57 6.36
C THR A 315 -10.91 -4.18 6.99
N ILE A 316 -10.32 -3.12 6.48
CA ILE A 316 -9.25 -2.40 7.15
C ILE A 316 -9.72 -1.02 7.60
N LEU A 317 -9.18 -0.54 8.71
CA LEU A 317 -9.34 0.84 9.17
C LEU A 317 -8.08 1.61 8.82
N HIS A 318 -8.25 2.79 8.25
CA HIS A 318 -7.17 3.71 7.94
C HIS A 318 -7.27 4.92 8.86
N ASP A 319 -6.29 5.08 9.72
CA ASP A 319 -6.25 6.13 10.73
C ASP A 319 -6.09 7.53 10.11
N PHE A 320 -6.63 8.53 10.79
CA PHE A 320 -6.59 9.92 10.34
C PHE A 320 -5.21 10.54 10.49
N HIS A 321 -4.74 11.19 9.43
CA HIS A 321 -3.52 11.98 9.40
C HIS A 321 -3.65 13.19 8.46
N GLY A 322 -4.56 14.10 8.82
CA GLY A 322 -4.88 15.32 8.08
C GLY A 322 -5.87 15.13 6.94
N ALA A 323 -6.49 16.22 6.52
CA ALA A 323 -7.53 16.25 5.51
C ALA A 323 -7.05 15.75 4.13
N LYS A 324 -7.90 14.99 3.44
CA LYS A 324 -7.58 14.43 2.10
C LYS A 324 -7.30 15.50 1.05
N LYS A 325 -7.98 16.66 1.11
CA LYS A 325 -7.74 17.78 0.20
C LYS A 325 -6.27 18.23 0.18
N ASN A 326 -5.58 18.14 1.33
CA ASN A 326 -4.18 18.53 1.47
C ASN A 326 -3.21 17.57 0.75
N ARG A 327 -3.66 16.36 0.41
CA ARG A 327 -2.86 15.37 -0.33
C ARG A 327 -2.77 15.66 -1.83
N LYS A 328 -3.62 16.56 -2.35
CA LYS A 328 -3.58 17.09 -3.72
C LYS A 328 -3.40 16.01 -4.79
N TYR A 329 -4.15 14.91 -4.70
CA TYR A 329 -3.98 13.71 -5.55
C TYR A 329 -3.96 13.98 -7.06
N VAL A 330 -4.63 15.02 -7.52
CA VAL A 330 -4.66 15.43 -8.93
C VAL A 330 -3.61 16.50 -9.21
N SER A 331 -3.65 17.63 -8.49
CA SER A 331 -2.78 18.77 -8.76
C SER A 331 -1.30 18.55 -8.44
N ARG A 332 -0.94 17.57 -7.60
CA ARG A 332 0.47 17.21 -7.39
C ARG A 332 1.18 16.76 -8.67
N TRP A 333 0.43 16.27 -9.69
CA TRP A 333 1.01 15.90 -10.98
C TRP A 333 1.58 17.10 -11.74
N GLU A 334 1.03 18.30 -11.53
CA GLU A 334 1.56 19.54 -12.13
C GLU A 334 3.03 19.74 -11.77
N ILE A 335 3.43 19.42 -10.52
CA ILE A 335 4.83 19.50 -10.08
C ILE A 335 5.74 18.61 -10.94
N ILE A 336 5.30 17.41 -11.26
CA ILE A 336 6.05 16.44 -12.08
C ILE A 336 6.10 16.89 -13.53
N LEU A 337 4.97 17.38 -14.08
CA LEU A 337 4.82 17.75 -15.48
C LEU A 337 5.55 19.06 -15.80
N GLU A 338 5.37 20.11 -14.99
CA GLU A 338 6.00 21.43 -15.20
C GLU A 338 7.52 21.39 -15.06
N ASN A 339 8.04 20.45 -14.26
CA ASN A 339 9.46 20.27 -14.10
C ASN A 339 10.04 19.15 -14.98
N GLU A 340 9.25 18.57 -15.88
CA GLU A 340 9.67 17.51 -16.80
C GLU A 340 10.50 16.44 -16.09
N PHE A 341 9.98 15.92 -14.96
CA PHE A 341 10.72 14.96 -14.13
C PHE A 341 11.10 13.70 -14.92
N ASP A 342 12.38 13.46 -15.01
CA ASP A 342 12.99 12.28 -15.66
C ASP A 342 13.60 11.34 -14.61
N PRO A 343 13.01 10.14 -14.38
CA PRO A 343 13.52 9.21 -13.39
C PRO A 343 14.91 8.62 -13.74
N GLU A 344 15.37 8.70 -14.98
CA GLU A 344 16.70 8.20 -15.37
C GLU A 344 17.81 9.20 -15.02
N THR A 345 17.51 10.49 -14.92
CA THR A 345 18.53 11.54 -14.79
C THR A 345 18.38 12.45 -13.59
N ASP A 346 17.20 12.54 -13.00
CA ASP A 346 16.91 13.50 -11.93
C ASP A 346 17.00 12.88 -10.53
N VAL A 347 17.13 11.55 -10.46
CA VAL A 347 17.31 10.80 -9.20
C VAL A 347 18.43 9.78 -9.33
N TYR A 348 19.05 9.48 -8.22
CA TYR A 348 20.04 8.40 -8.08
C TYR A 348 19.82 7.63 -6.78
N LYS A 349 20.46 6.49 -6.62
CA LYS A 349 20.45 5.75 -5.34
C LYS A 349 21.74 6.06 -4.56
N ASN A 350 21.57 6.55 -3.33
CA ASN A 350 22.69 6.80 -2.43
C ASN A 350 23.29 5.48 -1.86
N CYS A 351 24.28 5.59 -0.97
CA CYS A 351 24.97 4.43 -0.36
C CYS A 351 24.04 3.50 0.44
N TYR A 352 22.87 3.97 0.88
CA TYR A 352 21.83 3.15 1.54
C TYR A 352 20.86 2.51 0.51
N GLY A 353 20.96 2.85 -0.77
CA GLY A 353 20.02 2.47 -1.81
C GLY A 353 18.73 3.29 -1.83
N VAL A 354 18.71 4.41 -1.11
CA VAL A 354 17.58 5.36 -1.07
C VAL A 354 17.64 6.28 -2.27
N LEU A 355 16.49 6.53 -2.90
CA LEU A 355 16.38 7.50 -4.00
C LEU A 355 16.59 8.92 -3.49
N GLU A 356 17.51 9.63 -4.10
CA GLU A 356 17.79 11.04 -3.88
C GLU A 356 17.64 11.83 -5.18
N LEU A 357 17.18 13.09 -5.06
CA LEU A 357 17.20 14.02 -6.18
C LEU A 357 18.63 14.51 -6.46
N GLU A 358 18.95 14.68 -7.73
CA GLU A 358 20.08 15.48 -8.17
C GLU A 358 19.80 16.97 -7.86
N MET A 359 20.17 17.36 -6.64
CA MET A 359 19.69 18.58 -5.98
C MET A 359 19.93 19.88 -6.76
N ASP A 360 21.02 19.94 -7.51
CA ASP A 360 21.45 21.13 -8.25
C ASP A 360 20.87 21.19 -9.67
N LYS A 361 20.35 20.07 -10.15
CA LYS A 361 19.88 19.93 -11.54
C LYS A 361 18.53 20.59 -11.77
N LYS A 362 17.59 20.37 -10.82
CA LYS A 362 16.21 20.91 -10.89
C LYS A 362 15.78 21.54 -9.56
N PRO A 363 16.32 22.69 -9.17
CA PRO A 363 16.00 23.32 -7.88
C PRO A 363 14.51 23.67 -7.75
N LYS A 364 13.82 24.01 -8.84
CA LYS A 364 12.37 24.25 -8.83
C LYS A 364 11.58 22.99 -8.45
N LEU A 365 11.96 21.83 -9.00
CA LEU A 365 11.33 20.54 -8.65
C LEU A 365 11.52 20.23 -7.16
N ARG A 366 12.76 20.36 -6.67
CA ARG A 366 13.10 20.17 -5.25
C ARG A 366 12.22 21.03 -4.34
N ASP A 367 12.14 22.33 -4.62
CA ASP A 367 11.44 23.30 -3.79
C ASP A 367 9.91 23.09 -3.85
N ALA A 368 9.38 22.70 -5.00
CA ALA A 368 7.97 22.35 -5.17
C ALA A 368 7.60 21.07 -4.38
N ILE A 369 8.45 20.03 -4.39
CA ILE A 369 8.27 18.82 -3.60
C ILE A 369 8.29 19.15 -2.10
N MET A 370 9.25 19.94 -1.64
CA MET A 370 9.30 20.38 -0.23
C MET A 370 8.04 21.14 0.19
N THR A 371 7.55 22.04 -0.68
CA THR A 371 6.31 22.79 -0.44
C THR A 371 5.10 21.86 -0.38
N TYR A 372 5.03 20.87 -1.26
CA TYR A 372 3.98 19.85 -1.23
C TYR A 372 3.94 19.09 0.10
N PHE A 373 5.09 18.59 0.60
CA PHE A 373 5.13 17.88 1.88
C PHE A 373 4.69 18.75 3.05
N LYS A 374 5.09 20.03 3.10
CA LYS A 374 4.65 20.97 4.15
C LYS A 374 3.14 21.25 4.08
N ALA A 375 2.57 21.33 2.88
CA ALA A 375 1.16 21.62 2.67
C ALA A 375 0.22 20.43 3.04
N ARG A 376 0.75 19.25 3.37
CA ARG A 376 -0.07 18.11 3.77
C ARG A 376 -0.73 18.27 5.14
N HIS A 377 -0.15 19.09 6.03
CA HIS A 377 -0.70 19.42 7.37
C HIS A 377 -1.20 18.18 8.14
N GLU A 378 -0.37 17.11 8.19
CA GLU A 378 -0.79 15.81 8.72
C GLU A 378 -1.03 15.79 10.24
N ASP A 379 -0.59 16.81 10.98
CA ASP A 379 -0.89 17.00 12.40
C ASP A 379 -2.21 17.79 12.63
N SER A 380 -2.89 18.24 11.56
CA SER A 380 -4.19 18.92 11.67
C SER A 380 -5.29 17.92 12.00
N ILE A 381 -6.25 18.34 12.82
CA ILE A 381 -7.47 17.61 13.16
C ILE A 381 -8.68 18.03 12.28
N GLU A 382 -8.48 18.95 11.35
CA GLU A 382 -9.52 19.38 10.42
C GLU A 382 -9.84 18.27 9.43
N VAL A 383 -11.11 17.96 9.24
CA VAL A 383 -11.56 16.86 8.38
C VAL A 383 -11.75 17.35 6.94
N GLU A 384 -12.41 18.47 6.70
CA GLU A 384 -12.59 19.18 5.39
C GLU A 384 -13.53 20.38 5.56
#